data_667eac10ba950fd1e68623847daaf003
#
_entry.id   667eac10ba950fd1e68623847daaf003
#
_cell.length_a   1.000
_cell.length_b   1.000
_cell.length_c   1.000
_cell.angle_alpha   90.00
_cell.angle_beta   90.00
_cell.angle_gamma   90.00
#
_symmetry.space_group_name_H-M   'P 1'
#
loop_
_entity.id
_entity.type
_entity.pdbx_description
1 polymer ?
#
loop_
_entity_poly.entity_id
_entity_poly.type
_entity_poly.pdbx_seq_one_letter_code
_entity_poly.pdbx_strand_id
1 'polypeptide(L)'
;MEYLTVLARLKRELPVAFARGSKEEAAALANFGRFFSDFSPAKVDKLVDLTYAQDVWFNDTLKTVQGRDTLRGYLRHSAEAVQSCRVEILDTLSNDQGDYFVRWTMVIRFKRFKPKEETQTIGMSHLRLDNGGLVTLHQDYWDSTAGIFEHVPLLGSAIRAIKRRV
;
A
#
# COMPACT_ATOMS: atom_id res chain seq x y z
N MET A 1 8.83 -10.12 -15.12
CA MET A 1 8.09 -9.19 -14.21
C MET A 1 8.66 -9.38 -12.82
N GLU A 2 9.25 -8.34 -12.26
CA GLU A 2 9.99 -8.39 -10.99
C GLU A 2 9.16 -8.95 -9.81
N TYR A 3 7.90 -8.50 -9.68
CA TYR A 3 6.97 -8.99 -8.67
C TYR A 3 6.86 -10.52 -8.61
N LEU A 4 6.70 -11.20 -9.77
CA LEU A 4 6.57 -12.67 -9.79
C LEU A 4 7.86 -13.37 -9.35
N THR A 5 9.01 -12.81 -9.69
CA THR A 5 10.32 -13.33 -9.27
C THR A 5 10.51 -13.20 -7.76
N VAL A 6 10.18 -12.05 -7.20
CA VAL A 6 10.25 -11.81 -5.75
C VAL A 6 9.27 -12.71 -5.00
N LEU A 7 8.01 -12.78 -5.45
CA LEU A 7 7.00 -13.64 -4.85
C LEU A 7 7.43 -15.10 -4.83
N ALA A 8 7.94 -15.64 -5.96
CA ALA A 8 8.42 -17.01 -6.05
C ALA A 8 9.61 -17.28 -5.13
N ARG A 9 10.51 -16.30 -4.96
CA ARG A 9 11.62 -16.38 -4.00
C ARG A 9 11.09 -16.44 -2.57
N LEU A 10 10.25 -15.50 -2.17
CA LEU A 10 9.72 -15.42 -0.80
C LEU A 10 8.91 -16.67 -0.43
N LYS A 11 8.15 -17.24 -1.36
CA LYS A 11 7.43 -18.51 -1.13
C LYS A 11 8.36 -19.70 -0.87
N ARG A 12 9.57 -19.71 -1.40
CA ARG A 12 10.57 -20.75 -1.12
C ARG A 12 11.35 -20.51 0.18
N GLU A 13 11.64 -19.24 0.47
CA GLU A 13 12.54 -18.84 1.57
C GLU A 13 11.81 -18.66 2.90
N LEU A 14 10.55 -18.22 2.86
CA LEU A 14 9.76 -17.94 4.05
C LEU A 14 8.57 -18.91 4.16
N PRO A 15 8.46 -19.64 5.29
CA PRO A 15 7.29 -20.46 5.57
C PRO A 15 6.04 -19.59 5.72
N VAL A 16 4.87 -20.21 5.80
CA VAL A 16 3.63 -19.54 6.19
C VAL A 16 3.81 -19.03 7.62
N ALA A 17 3.69 -17.70 7.82
CA ALA A 17 4.04 -17.04 9.08
C ALA A 17 3.11 -17.45 10.23
N PHE A 18 1.80 -17.54 9.95
CA PHE A 18 0.77 -17.75 10.98
C PHE A 18 -0.26 -18.78 10.54
N ALA A 19 -0.83 -19.48 11.53
CA ALA A 19 -2.04 -20.27 11.31
C ALA A 19 -3.21 -19.32 10.98
N ARG A 20 -4.01 -19.69 9.99
CA ARG A 20 -5.17 -18.91 9.55
C ARG A 20 -6.15 -18.70 10.71
N GLY A 21 -6.55 -17.46 10.93
CA GLY A 21 -7.47 -17.07 12.01
C GLY A 21 -6.82 -17.00 13.40
N SER A 22 -5.49 -17.11 13.49
CA SER A 22 -4.78 -16.98 14.76
C SER A 22 -4.79 -15.52 15.27
N LYS A 23 -4.53 -15.35 16.56
CA LYS A 23 -4.42 -14.02 17.19
C LYS A 23 -3.20 -13.25 16.67
N GLU A 24 -2.14 -13.96 16.38
CA GLU A 24 -0.89 -13.43 15.83
C GLU A 24 -1.10 -12.89 14.42
N GLU A 25 -1.80 -13.64 13.56
CA GLU A 25 -2.22 -13.18 12.23
C GLU A 25 -3.05 -11.90 12.33
N ALA A 26 -4.08 -11.90 13.17
CA ALA A 26 -4.95 -10.74 13.37
C ALA A 26 -4.17 -9.51 13.88
N ALA A 27 -3.21 -9.71 14.79
CA ALA A 27 -2.36 -8.63 15.31
C ALA A 27 -1.45 -8.04 14.25
N ALA A 28 -0.83 -8.86 13.39
CA ALA A 28 0.02 -8.42 12.29
C ALA A 28 -0.78 -7.60 11.26
N LEU A 29 -1.96 -8.07 10.86
CA LEU A 29 -2.85 -7.35 9.96
C LEU A 29 -3.37 -6.04 10.56
N ALA A 30 -3.66 -6.01 11.87
CA ALA A 30 -4.04 -4.80 12.58
C ALA A 30 -2.89 -3.77 12.62
N ASN A 31 -1.63 -4.21 12.74
CA ASN A 31 -0.46 -3.33 12.64
C ASN A 31 -0.37 -2.68 11.26
N PHE A 32 -0.55 -3.45 10.20
CA PHE A 32 -0.61 -2.93 8.83
C PHE A 32 -1.72 -1.88 8.66
N GLY A 33 -2.94 -2.19 9.11
CA GLY A 33 -4.08 -1.26 9.04
C GLY A 33 -3.83 0.04 9.80
N ARG A 34 -3.23 -0.06 10.99
CA ARG A 34 -2.87 1.10 11.82
C ARG A 34 -1.85 2.01 11.17
N PHE A 35 -0.91 1.48 10.38
CA PHE A 35 0.07 2.26 9.64
C PHE A 35 -0.60 3.23 8.66
N PHE A 36 -1.65 2.78 7.95
CA PHE A 36 -2.31 3.55 6.89
C PHE A 36 -3.57 4.30 7.35
N SER A 37 -4.05 4.08 8.58
CA SER A 37 -5.29 4.73 9.07
C SER A 37 -5.21 6.26 9.13
N ASP A 38 -4.00 6.81 9.26
CA ASP A 38 -3.68 8.22 9.21
C ASP A 38 -2.26 8.35 8.63
N PHE A 39 -2.17 8.51 7.32
CA PHE A 39 -0.91 8.51 6.62
C PHE A 39 -0.26 9.89 6.69
N SER A 40 0.62 10.08 7.66
CA SER A 40 1.36 11.31 7.91
C SER A 40 2.85 11.04 8.08
N PRO A 41 3.76 12.03 7.84
CA PRO A 41 5.20 11.84 7.99
C PRO A 41 5.58 11.31 9.38
N ALA A 42 4.96 11.85 10.43
CA ALA A 42 5.22 11.42 11.82
C ALA A 42 4.82 9.95 12.06
N LYS A 43 3.71 9.49 11.45
CA LYS A 43 3.30 8.08 11.53
C LYS A 43 4.21 7.16 10.74
N VAL A 44 4.67 7.58 9.56
CA VAL A 44 5.65 6.82 8.78
C VAL A 44 6.91 6.62 9.62
N ASP A 45 7.48 7.68 10.18
CA ASP A 45 8.70 7.58 11.00
C ASP A 45 8.52 6.68 12.23
N LYS A 46 7.36 6.73 12.87
CA LYS A 46 7.07 5.96 14.09
C LYS A 46 6.78 4.48 13.83
N LEU A 47 6.10 4.15 12.73
CA LEU A 47 5.49 2.83 12.55
C LEU A 47 6.15 1.98 11.47
N VAL A 48 6.98 2.53 10.58
CA VAL A 48 7.56 1.78 9.46
C VAL A 48 8.37 0.57 9.93
N ASP A 49 9.14 0.70 11.02
CA ASP A 49 9.94 -0.39 11.60
C ASP A 49 9.09 -1.48 12.28
N LEU A 50 7.88 -1.13 12.67
CA LEU A 50 6.93 -2.05 13.29
C LEU A 50 6.00 -2.72 12.26
N THR A 51 6.07 -2.27 11.00
CA THR A 51 5.18 -2.74 9.93
C THR A 51 5.93 -3.52 8.86
N TYR A 52 7.14 -3.09 8.49
CA TYR A 52 7.88 -3.62 7.34
C TYR A 52 9.19 -4.29 7.74
N ALA A 53 9.51 -5.41 7.13
CA ALA A 53 10.80 -6.08 7.26
C ALA A 53 11.93 -5.24 6.67
N GLN A 54 13.17 -5.48 7.10
CA GLN A 54 14.35 -4.71 6.65
C GLN A 54 14.57 -4.81 5.14
N ASP A 55 14.30 -5.97 4.56
CA ASP A 55 14.50 -6.31 3.14
C ASP A 55 13.21 -6.28 2.32
N VAL A 56 12.17 -5.58 2.79
CA VAL A 56 10.85 -5.50 2.15
C VAL A 56 10.96 -5.13 0.68
N TRP A 57 10.17 -5.81 -0.15
CA TRP A 57 9.87 -5.40 -1.52
C TRP A 57 8.48 -4.75 -1.56
N PHE A 58 8.41 -3.54 -2.10
CA PHE A 58 7.21 -2.72 -2.15
C PHE A 58 6.97 -2.20 -3.57
N ASN A 59 5.72 -2.23 -4.02
CA ASN A 59 5.26 -1.57 -5.24
C ASN A 59 3.83 -1.04 -5.06
N ASP A 60 3.62 0.24 -5.31
CA ASP A 60 2.29 0.88 -5.24
C ASP A 60 1.72 1.24 -6.62
N THR A 61 2.18 0.60 -7.68
CA THR A 61 1.91 0.89 -9.10
C THR A 61 2.59 2.15 -9.65
N LEU A 62 3.01 3.07 -8.80
CA LEU A 62 3.73 4.28 -9.18
C LEU A 62 5.25 4.07 -9.09
N LYS A 63 5.69 3.30 -8.11
CA LYS A 63 7.10 3.06 -7.84
C LYS A 63 7.35 1.69 -7.22
N THR A 64 8.45 1.05 -7.64
CA THR A 64 9.03 -0.11 -6.95
C THR A 64 10.13 0.35 -6.02
N VAL A 65 10.13 -0.15 -4.80
CA VAL A 65 11.11 0.16 -3.76
C VAL A 65 11.56 -1.12 -3.07
N GLN A 66 12.86 -1.25 -2.80
CA GLN A 66 13.41 -2.35 -2.02
C GLN A 66 14.16 -1.81 -0.81
N GLY A 67 13.94 -2.49 0.34
CA GLY A 67 14.53 -2.13 1.62
C GLY A 67 13.74 -1.07 2.39
N ARG A 68 13.62 -1.30 3.70
CA ARG A 68 12.78 -0.49 4.61
C ARG A 68 13.22 0.98 4.68
N ASP A 69 14.51 1.26 4.68
CA ASP A 69 15.00 2.65 4.79
C ASP A 69 14.66 3.45 3.53
N THR A 70 14.79 2.84 2.35
CA THR A 70 14.37 3.43 1.08
C THR A 70 12.86 3.63 1.05
N LEU A 71 12.10 2.64 1.54
CA LEU A 71 10.64 2.71 1.67
C LEU A 71 10.21 3.84 2.62
N ARG A 72 10.88 4.00 3.77
CA ARG A 72 10.64 5.11 4.71
C ARG A 72 10.73 6.46 4.00
N GLY A 73 11.83 6.69 3.27
CA GLY A 73 12.04 7.91 2.51
C GLY A 73 10.94 8.17 1.48
N TYR A 74 10.55 7.13 0.74
CA TYR A 74 9.48 7.20 -0.26
C TYR A 74 8.11 7.52 0.37
N LEU A 75 7.71 6.77 1.39
CA LEU A 75 6.41 6.95 2.05
C LEU A 75 6.32 8.30 2.77
N ARG A 76 7.42 8.74 3.40
CA ARG A 76 7.50 10.06 4.03
C ARG A 76 7.30 11.18 3.00
N HIS A 77 8.00 11.12 1.87
CA HIS A 77 7.83 12.09 0.78
C HIS A 77 6.39 12.09 0.24
N SER A 78 5.78 10.92 0.08
CA SER A 78 4.39 10.79 -0.35
C SER A 78 3.42 11.42 0.67
N ALA A 79 3.65 11.20 1.96
CA ALA A 79 2.87 11.78 3.04
C ALA A 79 3.03 13.33 3.12
N GLU A 80 4.21 13.86 2.79
CA GLU A 80 4.46 15.31 2.72
C GLU A 80 3.70 15.98 1.57
N ALA A 81 3.37 15.27 0.49
CA ALA A 81 2.68 15.81 -0.68
C ALA A 81 1.17 16.02 -0.46
N VAL A 82 0.58 15.44 0.57
CA VAL A 82 -0.85 15.50 0.88
C VAL A 82 -1.15 16.33 2.13
N GLN A 83 -2.35 16.92 2.21
CA GLN A 83 -2.87 17.55 3.42
C GLN A 83 -3.34 16.48 4.41
N SER A 84 -4.01 15.47 3.88
CA SER A 84 -4.46 14.28 4.60
C SER A 84 -4.57 13.11 3.65
N CYS A 85 -4.27 11.92 4.17
CA CYS A 85 -4.53 10.67 3.49
C CYS A 85 -4.90 9.64 4.56
N ARG A 86 -6.02 8.95 4.37
CA ARG A 86 -6.44 7.86 5.23
C ARG A 86 -6.88 6.66 4.40
N VAL A 87 -6.51 5.50 4.84
CA VAL A 87 -6.92 4.23 4.25
C VAL A 87 -7.79 3.49 5.26
N GLU A 88 -8.93 3.01 4.78
CA GLU A 88 -9.83 2.14 5.53
C GLU A 88 -9.78 0.74 4.91
N ILE A 89 -9.44 -0.26 5.73
CA ILE A 89 -9.47 -1.66 5.33
C ILE A 89 -10.91 -2.14 5.37
N LEU A 90 -11.38 -2.68 4.24
CA LEU A 90 -12.73 -3.22 4.09
C LEU A 90 -12.79 -4.68 4.52
N ASP A 91 -11.86 -5.47 4.03
CA ASP A 91 -11.69 -6.88 4.36
C ASP A 91 -10.30 -7.39 4.04
N THR A 92 -10.00 -8.58 4.55
CA THR A 92 -8.75 -9.29 4.27
C THR A 92 -9.06 -10.75 3.98
N LEU A 93 -8.50 -11.26 2.88
CA LEU A 93 -8.53 -12.68 2.52
C LEU A 93 -7.12 -13.23 2.62
N SER A 94 -6.98 -14.45 3.14
CA SER A 94 -5.71 -15.18 3.15
C SER A 94 -5.87 -16.54 2.48
N ASN A 95 -4.76 -17.05 1.95
CA ASN A 95 -4.69 -18.42 1.44
C ASN A 95 -3.74 -19.27 2.29
N ASP A 96 -3.73 -20.59 2.04
CA ASP A 96 -2.89 -21.54 2.78
C ASP A 96 -1.40 -21.44 2.42
N GLN A 97 -1.02 -20.54 1.52
CA GLN A 97 0.36 -20.28 1.12
C GLN A 97 0.96 -19.04 1.79
N GLY A 98 0.24 -18.40 2.71
CA GLY A 98 0.69 -17.21 3.43
C GLY A 98 0.61 -15.91 2.61
N ASP A 99 -0.26 -15.88 1.59
CA ASP A 99 -0.57 -14.66 0.87
C ASP A 99 -1.81 -13.99 1.50
N TYR A 100 -1.75 -12.68 1.69
CA TYR A 100 -2.84 -11.85 2.21
C TYR A 100 -3.27 -10.83 1.16
N PHE A 101 -4.57 -10.73 0.92
CA PHE A 101 -5.16 -9.77 0.01
C PHE A 101 -6.03 -8.83 0.82
N VAL A 102 -5.56 -7.61 1.01
CA VAL A 102 -6.20 -6.58 1.83
C VAL A 102 -6.90 -5.60 0.92
N ARG A 103 -8.21 -5.61 0.90
CA ARG A 103 -9.02 -4.67 0.13
C ARG A 103 -9.29 -3.41 0.97
N TRP A 104 -9.18 -2.25 0.33
CA TRP A 104 -9.27 -0.98 1.04
C TRP A 104 -9.86 0.15 0.18
N THR A 105 -10.34 1.19 0.87
CA THR A 105 -10.60 2.51 0.30
C THR A 105 -9.57 3.50 0.81
N MET A 106 -9.25 4.50 -0.01
CA MET A 106 -8.33 5.57 0.35
C MET A 106 -8.96 6.91 0.02
N VAL A 107 -8.91 7.83 0.98
CA VAL A 107 -9.34 9.22 0.81
C VAL A 107 -8.13 10.13 0.95
N ILE A 108 -7.88 10.91 -0.10
CA ILE A 108 -6.72 11.79 -0.22
C ILE A 108 -7.17 13.24 -0.41
N ARG A 109 -6.50 14.15 0.28
CA ARG A 109 -6.57 15.59 0.00
C ARG A 109 -5.17 16.08 -0.35
N PHE A 110 -4.95 16.48 -1.59
CA PHE A 110 -3.65 16.94 -2.08
C PHE A 110 -3.36 18.38 -1.66
N LYS A 111 -2.08 18.74 -1.43
CA LYS A 111 -1.66 20.11 -1.17
C LYS A 111 -1.70 20.98 -2.43
N ARG A 112 -1.35 20.42 -3.59
CA ARG A 112 -1.16 21.18 -4.84
C ARG A 112 -2.28 21.00 -5.86
N PHE A 113 -2.96 19.85 -5.85
CA PHE A 113 -3.99 19.53 -6.82
C PHE A 113 -5.35 19.58 -6.13
N LYS A 114 -6.21 20.55 -6.54
CA LYS A 114 -7.55 20.72 -5.99
C LYS A 114 -7.58 20.63 -4.45
N PRO A 115 -6.88 21.51 -3.72
CA PRO A 115 -6.65 21.36 -2.28
C PRO A 115 -7.92 21.44 -1.42
N LYS A 116 -9.06 21.84 -2.00
CA LYS A 116 -10.38 21.88 -1.34
C LYS A 116 -11.23 20.64 -1.58
N GLU A 117 -10.80 19.73 -2.47
CA GLU A 117 -11.53 18.51 -2.83
C GLU A 117 -10.87 17.29 -2.20
N GLU A 118 -11.68 16.34 -1.74
CA GLU A 118 -11.22 15.01 -1.39
C GLU A 118 -11.36 14.09 -2.61
N THR A 119 -10.34 13.30 -2.84
CA THR A 119 -10.33 12.24 -3.84
C THR A 119 -10.48 10.92 -3.14
N GLN A 120 -11.42 10.10 -3.59
CA GLN A 120 -11.61 8.74 -3.10
C GLN A 120 -11.21 7.73 -4.18
N THR A 121 -10.51 6.69 -3.77
CA THR A 121 -10.13 5.56 -4.62
C THR A 121 -10.22 4.25 -3.85
N ILE A 122 -10.21 3.15 -4.59
CA ILE A 122 -10.23 1.80 -4.05
C ILE A 122 -9.01 1.04 -4.53
N GLY A 123 -8.60 0.04 -3.77
CA GLY A 123 -7.50 -0.81 -4.15
C GLY A 123 -7.43 -2.10 -3.34
N MET A 124 -6.43 -2.87 -3.65
CA MET A 124 -6.10 -4.10 -2.96
C MET A 124 -4.58 -4.21 -2.86
N SER A 125 -4.09 -4.56 -1.67
CA SER A 125 -2.68 -4.90 -1.44
C SER A 125 -2.53 -6.41 -1.37
N HIS A 126 -1.55 -6.97 -2.08
CA HIS A 126 -1.06 -8.31 -1.84
C HIS A 126 0.14 -8.22 -0.89
N LEU A 127 0.02 -8.87 0.25
CA LEU A 127 1.04 -8.86 1.30
C LEU A 127 1.58 -10.28 1.55
N ARG A 128 2.85 -10.35 1.97
CA ARG A 128 3.42 -11.50 2.68
C ARG A 128 4.09 -10.99 3.95
N LEU A 129 4.01 -11.82 4.98
CA LEU A 129 4.55 -11.52 6.30
C LEU A 129 5.68 -12.49 6.64
N ASP A 130 6.64 -12.05 7.45
CA ASP A 130 7.57 -12.93 8.13
C ASP A 130 6.99 -13.47 9.45
N ASN A 131 7.74 -14.34 10.13
CA ASN A 131 7.31 -14.94 11.41
C ASN A 131 7.18 -13.93 12.56
N GLY A 132 7.71 -12.71 12.40
CA GLY A 132 7.54 -11.59 13.33
C GLY A 132 6.32 -10.73 13.02
N GLY A 133 5.59 -11.02 11.93
CA GLY A 133 4.43 -10.25 11.48
C GLY A 133 4.78 -8.99 10.68
N LEU A 134 6.05 -8.85 10.26
CA LEU A 134 6.48 -7.75 9.42
C LEU A 134 6.24 -8.05 7.94
N VAL A 135 5.81 -7.05 7.20
CA VAL A 135 5.55 -7.15 5.75
C VAL A 135 6.87 -7.30 4.98
N THR A 136 7.03 -8.40 4.28
CA THR A 136 8.18 -8.71 3.40
C THR A 136 7.91 -8.41 1.93
N LEU A 137 6.63 -8.49 1.53
CA LEU A 137 6.16 -8.11 0.20
C LEU A 137 4.89 -7.28 0.33
N HIS A 138 4.86 -6.17 -0.39
CA HIS A 138 3.68 -5.31 -0.52
C HIS A 138 3.53 -4.91 -2.00
N GLN A 139 2.49 -5.42 -2.64
CA GLN A 139 2.12 -5.05 -4.00
C GLN A 139 0.72 -4.48 -4.00
N ASP A 140 0.57 -3.21 -4.37
CA ASP A 140 -0.73 -2.60 -4.56
C ASP A 140 -1.27 -2.78 -5.97
N TYR A 141 -2.60 -2.89 -6.05
CA TYR A 141 -3.41 -2.82 -7.25
C TYR A 141 -4.55 -1.83 -6.98
N TRP A 142 -4.52 -0.65 -7.60
CA TRP A 142 -5.50 0.38 -7.32
C TRP A 142 -5.79 1.28 -8.52
N ASP A 143 -6.91 1.97 -8.50
CA ASP A 143 -7.24 2.96 -9.54
C ASP A 143 -6.44 4.25 -9.32
N SER A 144 -5.17 4.21 -9.71
CA SER A 144 -4.28 5.39 -9.68
C SER A 144 -4.73 6.48 -10.67
N THR A 145 -5.52 6.10 -11.67
CA THR A 145 -6.09 7.05 -12.64
C THR A 145 -7.08 7.98 -11.94
N ALA A 146 -8.09 7.42 -11.27
CA ALA A 146 -9.06 8.20 -10.50
C ALA A 146 -8.41 8.82 -9.26
N GLY A 147 -7.49 8.12 -8.61
CA GLY A 147 -6.85 8.57 -7.37
C GLY A 147 -5.84 9.71 -7.54
N ILE A 148 -5.13 9.78 -8.68
CA ILE A 148 -4.07 10.79 -8.89
C ILE A 148 -4.15 11.43 -10.27
N PHE A 149 -4.08 10.65 -11.36
CA PHE A 149 -3.77 11.19 -12.67
C PHE A 149 -4.85 12.10 -13.23
N GLU A 150 -6.12 11.87 -12.92
CA GLU A 150 -7.23 12.75 -13.35
C GLU A 150 -7.20 14.13 -12.67
N HIS A 151 -6.46 14.28 -11.57
CA HIS A 151 -6.32 15.56 -10.86
C HIS A 151 -5.14 16.39 -11.35
N VAL A 152 -4.22 15.80 -12.13
CA VAL A 152 -3.09 16.52 -12.73
C VAL A 152 -3.60 17.39 -13.88
N PRO A 153 -3.32 18.71 -13.89
CA PRO A 153 -3.70 19.60 -14.97
C PRO A 153 -3.24 19.09 -16.34
N LEU A 154 -4.04 19.29 -17.38
CA LEU A 154 -3.85 18.80 -18.75
C LEU A 154 -3.98 17.27 -18.88
N LEU A 155 -3.23 16.48 -18.08
CA LEU A 155 -3.28 15.03 -18.10
C LEU A 155 -4.68 14.49 -17.78
N GLY A 156 -5.33 15.02 -16.73
CA GLY A 156 -6.69 14.65 -16.36
C GLY A 156 -7.70 14.94 -17.48
N SER A 157 -7.54 16.03 -18.22
CA SER A 157 -8.39 16.35 -19.35
C SER A 157 -8.21 15.35 -20.50
N ALA A 158 -6.97 14.96 -20.80
CA ALA A 158 -6.67 13.94 -21.80
C ALA A 158 -7.24 12.57 -21.40
N ILE A 159 -7.06 12.16 -20.15
CA ILE A 159 -7.60 10.89 -19.63
C ILE A 159 -9.13 10.85 -19.75
N ARG A 160 -9.82 11.90 -19.30
CA ARG A 160 -11.28 12.00 -19.42
C ARG A 160 -11.76 11.98 -20.88
N ALA A 161 -11.00 12.58 -21.80
CA ALA A 161 -11.31 12.53 -23.24
C ALA A 161 -11.18 11.11 -23.79
N ILE A 162 -10.16 10.35 -23.36
CA ILE A 162 -9.98 8.94 -23.74
C ILE A 162 -11.12 8.09 -23.17
N LYS A 163 -11.38 8.19 -21.84
CA LYS A 163 -12.45 7.42 -21.18
C LYS A 163 -13.85 7.64 -21.80
N ARG A 164 -14.11 8.81 -22.38
CA ARG A 164 -15.40 9.08 -23.08
C ARG A 164 -15.51 8.42 -24.45
N ARG A 165 -14.42 7.94 -25.02
CA ARG A 165 -14.38 7.30 -26.34
C ARG A 165 -14.38 5.78 -26.30
N VAL A 166 -14.17 5.20 -25.11
CA VAL A 166 -14.20 3.77 -24.81
C VAL A 166 -15.54 3.41 -24.17
#